data_e135544ac3c0c6a9d2ef03990718a5f9
#
_entry.id   e135544ac3c0c6a9d2ef03990718a5f9
#
_cell.length_a   1.000
_cell.length_b   1.000
_cell.length_c   1.000
_cell.angle_alpha   90.00
_cell.angle_beta   90.00
_cell.angle_gamma   90.00
#
_symmetry.space_group_name_H-M   'P 1'
#
loop_
_entity.id
_entity.type
_entity.pdbx_description
1 polymer ?
#
loop_
_entity_poly.entity_id
_entity_poly.type
_entity_poly.pdbx_seq_one_letter_code
_entity_poly.pdbx_strand_id
1 'polypeptide(L)'
;PDVIIIEGQGALSHPTYLSSTAILRGSLPTAVILQHAPARTAISDFPMFAMPTPASEINLIETFADTKVIGLTINHENMTASEITAAITMYELELGIPATDALTRPTGRLLDMVFAAFPDLEVKPSIVAT
;
A
#
# COMPACT_ATOMS: atom_id res chain seq x y z
N PRO A 1 13.03 -14.02 12.20
CA PRO A 1 12.04 -12.95 12.41
C PRO A 1 10.65 -13.45 12.03
N ASP A 2 9.65 -12.98 12.78
CA ASP A 2 8.26 -13.40 12.53
C ASP A 2 7.67 -12.62 11.33
N VAL A 3 8.17 -11.41 11.06
CA VAL A 3 7.79 -10.55 9.95
C VAL A 3 9.03 -9.93 9.30
N ILE A 4 9.05 -9.86 7.98
CA ILE A 4 10.05 -9.12 7.19
C ILE A 4 9.28 -8.10 6.35
N ILE A 5 9.63 -6.82 6.50
CA ILE A 5 9.07 -5.73 5.70
C ILE A 5 10.07 -5.37 4.62
N ILE A 6 9.59 -5.34 3.38
CA ILE A 6 10.40 -4.98 2.21
C ILE A 6 9.72 -3.81 1.52
N GLU A 7 10.47 -2.74 1.31
CA GLU A 7 9.99 -1.56 0.61
C GLU A 7 10.28 -1.67 -0.89
N GLY A 8 9.25 -1.42 -1.69
CA GLY A 8 9.35 -1.18 -3.12
C GLY A 8 9.13 0.29 -3.44
N GLN A 9 9.62 0.75 -4.58
CA GLN A 9 9.36 2.11 -5.05
C GLN A 9 8.95 2.12 -6.51
N GLY A 10 8.05 3.07 -6.85
CA GLY A 10 7.42 3.19 -8.16
C GLY A 10 6.30 2.17 -8.38
N ALA A 11 5.33 2.57 -9.19
CA ALA A 11 4.26 1.67 -9.60
C ALA A 11 4.82 0.50 -10.43
N LEU A 12 4.18 -0.66 -10.38
CA LEU A 12 4.58 -1.79 -11.21
C LEU A 12 4.39 -1.48 -12.70
N SER A 13 3.39 -0.65 -13.03
CA SER A 13 3.13 -0.13 -14.38
C SER A 13 4.02 1.06 -14.79
N HIS A 14 4.99 1.48 -13.94
CA HIS A 14 5.84 2.63 -14.25
C HIS A 14 6.69 2.37 -15.50
N PRO A 15 6.76 3.31 -16.46
CA PRO A 15 7.38 3.06 -17.77
C PRO A 15 8.89 2.81 -17.72
N THR A 16 9.58 3.22 -16.65
CA THR A 16 11.06 3.12 -16.55
C THR A 16 11.57 2.51 -15.25
N TYR A 17 10.85 2.63 -14.15
CA TYR A 17 11.32 2.12 -12.86
C TYR A 17 10.90 0.66 -12.66
N LEU A 18 11.83 -0.25 -12.90
CA LEU A 18 11.61 -1.70 -12.82
C LEU A 18 11.95 -2.28 -11.44
N SER A 19 12.29 -1.45 -10.45
CA SER A 19 12.71 -1.91 -9.12
C SER A 19 11.61 -2.71 -8.41
N SER A 20 10.35 -2.24 -8.47
CA SER A 20 9.21 -2.96 -7.87
C SER A 20 8.98 -4.33 -8.51
N THR A 21 9.23 -4.49 -9.81
CA THR A 21 9.17 -5.78 -10.50
C THR A 21 10.19 -6.77 -9.93
N ALA A 22 11.45 -6.35 -9.81
CA ALA A 22 12.52 -7.19 -9.25
C ALA A 22 12.28 -7.52 -7.78
N ILE A 23 11.80 -6.55 -6.99
CA ILE A 23 11.50 -6.73 -5.56
C ILE A 23 10.37 -7.75 -5.38
N LEU A 24 9.25 -7.62 -6.08
CA LEU A 24 8.12 -8.55 -5.99
C LEU A 24 8.52 -9.98 -6.37
N ARG A 25 9.29 -10.15 -7.44
CA ARG A 25 9.74 -11.48 -7.89
C ARG A 25 10.84 -12.06 -7.02
N GLY A 26 11.70 -11.23 -6.47
CA GLY A 26 12.82 -11.67 -5.63
C GLY A 26 12.41 -11.96 -4.18
N SER A 27 11.46 -11.22 -3.62
CA SER A 27 11.02 -11.38 -2.24
C SER A 27 9.86 -12.37 -2.06
N LEU A 28 9.06 -12.61 -3.11
CA LEU A 28 7.85 -13.44 -3.05
C LEU A 28 6.97 -13.08 -1.84
N PRO A 29 6.50 -11.83 -1.74
CA PRO A 29 5.80 -11.36 -0.55
C PRO A 29 4.49 -12.13 -0.35
N THR A 30 4.20 -12.49 0.89
CA THR A 30 2.93 -13.15 1.26
C THR A 30 1.75 -12.18 1.22
N ALA A 31 2.01 -10.88 1.41
CA ALA A 31 1.02 -9.81 1.25
C ALA A 31 1.70 -8.50 0.86
N VAL A 32 0.91 -7.59 0.29
CA VAL A 32 1.35 -6.25 -0.11
C VAL A 32 0.42 -5.21 0.48
N ILE A 33 0.97 -4.10 0.95
CA ILE A 33 0.24 -2.86 1.20
C ILE A 33 0.64 -1.89 0.10
N LEU A 34 -0.32 -1.46 -0.70
CA LEU A 34 -0.10 -0.52 -1.80
C LEU A 34 -0.13 0.91 -1.29
N GLN A 35 0.78 1.75 -1.76
CA GLN A 35 0.71 3.20 -1.53
C GLN A 35 0.25 3.91 -2.81
N HIS A 36 -0.66 4.88 -2.68
CA HIS A 36 -1.19 5.68 -3.78
C HIS A 36 -1.23 7.17 -3.41
N ALA A 37 -1.04 8.03 -4.40
CA ALA A 37 -1.12 9.50 -4.25
C ALA A 37 -2.33 10.05 -5.00
N PRO A 38 -3.50 10.23 -4.35
CA PRO A 38 -4.76 10.59 -5.02
C PRO A 38 -4.74 11.94 -5.73
N ALA A 39 -3.96 12.89 -5.23
CA ALA A 39 -3.85 14.22 -5.83
C ALA A 39 -2.97 14.28 -7.10
N ARG A 40 -2.24 13.20 -7.40
CA ARG A 40 -1.43 13.13 -8.63
C ARG A 40 -2.28 12.66 -9.80
N THR A 41 -2.25 13.40 -10.89
CA THR A 41 -2.97 13.07 -12.13
C THR A 41 -2.08 12.38 -13.17
N ALA A 42 -0.77 12.50 -13.00
CA ALA A 42 0.22 11.93 -13.92
C ALA A 42 1.45 11.41 -13.17
N ILE A 43 2.21 10.56 -13.83
CA ILE A 43 3.49 10.07 -13.31
C ILE A 43 4.51 11.23 -13.35
N SER A 44 5.18 11.49 -12.20
CA SER A 44 5.99 12.71 -11.98
C SER A 44 6.99 13.00 -13.10
N ASP A 45 7.77 12.00 -13.51
CA ASP A 45 8.83 12.17 -14.51
C ASP A 45 8.31 12.00 -15.95
N PHE A 46 7.07 11.61 -16.11
CA PHE A 46 6.43 11.29 -17.38
C PHE A 46 5.02 11.85 -17.44
N PRO A 47 4.85 13.19 -17.54
CA PRO A 47 3.54 13.83 -17.47
C PRO A 47 2.58 13.46 -18.61
N MET A 48 3.07 12.80 -19.66
CA MET A 48 2.25 12.25 -20.75
C MET A 48 1.55 10.93 -20.35
N PHE A 49 1.94 10.30 -19.24
CA PHE A 49 1.28 9.09 -18.74
C PHE A 49 0.39 9.45 -17.53
N ALA A 50 -0.87 9.08 -17.63
CA ALA A 50 -1.80 9.24 -16.52
C ALA A 50 -1.35 8.41 -15.30
N MET A 51 -1.65 8.90 -14.10
CA MET A 51 -1.43 8.13 -12.87
C MET A 51 -2.26 6.85 -12.92
N PRO A 52 -1.67 5.66 -12.71
CA PRO A 52 -2.43 4.42 -12.67
C PRO A 52 -3.42 4.43 -11.51
N THR A 53 -4.59 3.82 -11.70
CA THR A 53 -5.56 3.69 -10.62
C THR A 53 -5.10 2.61 -9.61
N PRO A 54 -5.46 2.73 -8.32
CA PRO A 54 -5.19 1.67 -7.36
C PRO A 54 -5.72 0.30 -7.82
N ALA A 55 -6.92 0.25 -8.37
CA ALA A 55 -7.52 -1.00 -8.87
C ALA A 55 -6.67 -1.66 -9.97
N SER A 56 -6.13 -0.87 -10.91
CA SER A 56 -5.27 -1.40 -11.98
C SER A 56 -3.94 -1.93 -11.44
N GLU A 57 -3.32 -1.22 -10.49
CA GLU A 57 -2.07 -1.66 -9.87
C GLU A 57 -2.26 -2.90 -8.99
N ILE A 58 -3.36 -2.98 -8.23
CA ILE A 58 -3.71 -4.15 -7.42
C ILE A 58 -3.82 -5.39 -8.32
N ASN A 59 -4.60 -5.30 -9.40
CA ASN A 59 -4.76 -6.40 -10.35
C ASN A 59 -3.42 -6.84 -10.96
N LEU A 60 -2.57 -5.87 -11.31
CA LEU A 60 -1.25 -6.14 -11.88
C LEU A 60 -0.33 -6.81 -10.85
N ILE A 61 -0.27 -6.31 -9.62
CA ILE A 61 0.55 -6.88 -8.53
C ILE A 61 0.11 -8.31 -8.23
N GLU A 62 -1.17 -8.53 -8.01
CA GLU A 62 -1.72 -9.85 -7.64
C GLU A 62 -1.51 -10.88 -8.75
N THR A 63 -1.66 -10.47 -10.01
CA THR A 63 -1.42 -11.36 -11.16
C THR A 63 0.07 -11.67 -11.34
N PHE A 64 0.93 -10.66 -11.17
CA PHE A 64 2.37 -10.79 -11.43
C PHE A 64 3.11 -11.58 -10.35
N ALA A 65 2.76 -11.38 -9.07
CA ALA A 65 3.51 -11.91 -7.94
C ALA A 65 2.82 -13.07 -7.20
N ASP A 66 1.61 -13.45 -7.58
CA ASP A 66 0.78 -14.46 -6.89
C ASP A 66 0.67 -14.15 -5.38
N THR A 67 0.31 -12.92 -5.09
CA THR A 67 0.18 -12.36 -3.73
C THR A 67 -1.17 -11.67 -3.56
N LYS A 68 -1.44 -11.12 -2.38
CA LYS A 68 -2.65 -10.33 -2.13
C LYS A 68 -2.29 -8.93 -1.66
N VAL A 69 -3.00 -7.93 -2.18
CA VAL A 69 -2.96 -6.57 -1.65
C VAL A 69 -3.98 -6.48 -0.52
N ILE A 70 -3.50 -6.34 0.71
CA ILE A 70 -4.30 -6.39 1.95
C ILE A 70 -4.71 -5.02 2.47
N GLY A 71 -4.24 -3.95 1.86
CA GLY A 71 -4.58 -2.59 2.25
C GLY A 71 -3.97 -1.54 1.34
N LEU A 72 -4.52 -0.34 1.43
CA LEU A 72 -4.08 0.85 0.72
C LEU A 72 -3.58 1.91 1.69
N THR A 73 -2.43 2.49 1.44
CA THR A 73 -1.98 3.71 2.13
C THR A 73 -2.02 4.90 1.19
N ILE A 74 -2.43 6.05 1.73
CA ILE A 74 -2.52 7.30 1.00
C ILE A 74 -1.25 8.11 1.24
N ASN A 75 -0.60 8.52 0.16
CA ASN A 75 0.31 9.65 0.18
C ASN A 75 -0.54 10.92 0.00
N HIS A 76 -0.67 11.69 1.08
CA HIS A 76 -1.55 12.85 1.16
C HIS A 76 -0.97 14.14 0.56
N GLU A 77 0.04 14.03 -0.28
CA GLU A 77 0.62 15.18 -0.97
C GLU A 77 -0.46 16.07 -1.57
N ASN A 78 -0.41 17.37 -1.23
CA ASN A 78 -1.37 18.38 -1.67
C ASN A 78 -2.85 18.12 -1.29
N MET A 79 -3.10 17.42 -0.20
CA MET A 79 -4.45 17.12 0.29
C MET A 79 -4.71 17.73 1.67
N THR A 80 -5.92 18.20 1.87
CA THR A 80 -6.46 18.60 3.19
C THR A 80 -6.89 17.37 3.99
N ALA A 81 -7.06 17.53 5.32
CA ALA A 81 -7.52 16.44 6.19
C ALA A 81 -8.90 15.89 5.80
N SER A 82 -9.79 16.75 5.27
CA SER A 82 -11.12 16.35 4.78
C SER A 82 -11.03 15.55 3.47
N GLU A 83 -10.15 15.94 2.56
CA GLU A 83 -9.91 15.21 1.32
C GLU A 83 -9.28 13.84 1.57
N ILE A 84 -8.35 13.75 2.53
CA ILE A 84 -7.78 12.46 2.96
C ILE A 84 -8.89 11.54 3.48
N THR A 85 -9.77 12.06 4.35
CA THR A 85 -10.89 11.26 4.89
C THR A 85 -11.83 10.79 3.79
N ALA A 86 -12.17 11.66 2.85
CA ALA A 86 -13.01 11.33 1.70
C ALA A 86 -12.35 10.26 0.80
N ALA A 87 -11.05 10.40 0.52
CA ALA A 87 -10.29 9.46 -0.28
C ALA A 87 -10.22 8.07 0.39
N ILE A 88 -9.97 8.00 1.70
CA ILE A 88 -10.01 6.73 2.45
C ILE A 88 -11.35 6.03 2.27
N THR A 89 -12.46 6.74 2.55
CA THR A 89 -13.81 6.17 2.42
C THR A 89 -14.10 5.71 1.00
N MET A 90 -13.74 6.52 0.01
CA MET A 90 -13.95 6.20 -1.40
C MET A 90 -13.20 4.91 -1.81
N TYR A 91 -11.92 4.80 -1.47
CA TYR A 91 -11.13 3.64 -1.83
C TYR A 91 -11.54 2.37 -1.09
N GLU A 92 -11.96 2.48 0.17
CA GLU A 92 -12.51 1.32 0.89
C GLU A 92 -13.76 0.78 0.23
N LEU A 93 -14.65 1.67 -0.25
CA LEU A 93 -15.85 1.27 -0.98
C LEU A 93 -15.55 0.71 -2.37
N GLU A 94 -14.60 1.30 -3.09
CA GLU A 94 -14.25 0.90 -4.45
C GLU A 94 -13.49 -0.42 -4.50
N LEU A 95 -12.51 -0.57 -3.59
CA LEU A 95 -11.54 -1.67 -3.65
C LEU A 95 -11.92 -2.84 -2.73
N GLY A 96 -12.78 -2.63 -1.75
CA GLY A 96 -13.16 -3.65 -0.76
C GLY A 96 -12.03 -4.04 0.19
N ILE A 97 -10.98 -3.23 0.29
CA ILE A 97 -9.86 -3.41 1.22
C ILE A 97 -9.71 -2.18 2.11
N PRO A 98 -9.16 -2.31 3.33
CA PRO A 98 -8.99 -1.17 4.21
C PRO A 98 -7.98 -0.16 3.67
N ALA A 99 -8.24 1.13 3.93
CA ALA A 99 -7.36 2.22 3.55
C ALA A 99 -7.01 3.12 4.76
N THR A 100 -5.85 3.77 4.72
CA THR A 100 -5.43 4.75 5.72
C THR A 100 -4.37 5.70 5.16
N ASP A 101 -4.14 6.81 5.85
CA ASP A 101 -2.95 7.63 5.68
C ASP A 101 -1.95 7.28 6.80
N ALA A 102 -0.86 6.65 6.45
CA ALA A 102 0.13 6.15 7.41
C ALA A 102 0.87 7.25 8.18
N LEU A 103 0.86 8.50 7.68
CA LEU A 103 1.60 9.62 8.28
C LEU A 103 0.76 10.45 9.23
N THR A 104 -0.53 10.68 8.92
CA THR A 104 -1.39 11.57 9.71
C THR A 104 -2.47 10.84 10.50
N ARG A 105 -2.69 9.56 10.27
CA ARG A 105 -3.66 8.73 11.01
C ARG A 105 -2.94 7.77 11.96
N PRO A 106 -3.62 7.28 13.01
CA PRO A 106 -3.04 6.28 13.91
C PRO A 106 -2.54 5.04 13.19
N THR A 107 -1.36 4.56 13.54
CA THR A 107 -0.71 3.38 12.94
C THR A 107 -1.46 2.07 13.25
N GLY A 108 -2.35 2.06 14.24
CA GLY A 108 -3.19 0.89 14.58
C GLY A 108 -3.91 0.32 13.35
N ARG A 109 -4.40 1.19 12.46
CA ARG A 109 -5.09 0.74 11.23
C ARG A 109 -4.19 -0.12 10.32
N LEU A 110 -2.89 0.17 10.26
CA LEU A 110 -1.93 -0.66 9.51
C LEU A 110 -1.74 -2.02 10.17
N LEU A 111 -1.67 -2.06 11.50
CA LEU A 111 -1.60 -3.32 12.23
C LEU A 111 -2.86 -4.15 12.03
N ASP A 112 -4.04 -3.51 12.05
CA ASP A 112 -5.31 -4.18 11.79
C ASP A 112 -5.34 -4.85 10.41
N MET A 113 -4.80 -4.20 9.36
CA MET A 113 -4.67 -4.80 8.03
C MET A 113 -3.83 -6.07 8.05
N VAL A 114 -2.70 -6.03 8.77
CA VAL A 114 -1.79 -7.17 8.88
C VAL A 114 -2.43 -8.30 9.68
N PHE A 115 -3.03 -8.01 10.85
CA PHE A 115 -3.66 -9.03 11.68
C PHE A 115 -4.92 -9.64 11.05
N ALA A 116 -5.66 -8.86 10.27
CA ALA A 116 -6.79 -9.40 9.51
C ALA A 116 -6.34 -10.39 8.42
N ALA A 117 -5.18 -10.12 7.78
CA ALA A 117 -4.61 -11.02 6.78
C ALA A 117 -3.88 -12.22 7.39
N PHE A 118 -3.32 -12.06 8.58
CA PHE A 118 -2.51 -13.07 9.29
C PHE A 118 -2.95 -13.21 10.75
N PRO A 119 -4.10 -13.85 11.00
CA PRO A 119 -4.66 -13.97 12.37
C PRO A 119 -3.74 -14.72 13.36
N ASP A 120 -2.85 -15.57 12.85
CA ASP A 120 -1.91 -16.35 13.66
C ASP A 120 -0.67 -15.56 14.13
N LEU A 121 -0.54 -14.28 13.71
CA LEU A 121 0.51 -13.41 14.24
C LEU A 121 0.20 -13.02 15.67
N GLU A 122 0.89 -13.63 16.63
CA GLU A 122 0.80 -13.26 18.04
C GLU A 122 1.55 -11.96 18.33
N VAL A 123 0.86 -11.00 18.92
CA VAL A 123 1.50 -9.84 19.54
C VAL A 123 2.15 -10.28 20.84
N LYS A 124 3.43 -10.63 20.81
CA LYS A 124 4.20 -10.83 22.05
C LYS A 124 4.25 -9.50 22.81
N PRO A 125 3.79 -9.44 24.06
CA PRO A 125 3.91 -8.20 24.84
C PRO A 125 5.40 -7.81 24.90
N SER A 126 5.70 -6.58 24.52
CA SER A 126 7.05 -6.05 24.68
C SER A 126 7.41 -6.11 26.16
N ILE A 127 8.44 -6.88 26.48
CA ILE A 127 9.07 -6.81 27.79
C ILE A 127 9.73 -5.43 27.84
N VAL A 128 9.06 -4.47 28.46
CA VAL A 128 9.66 -3.19 28.83
C VAL A 128 10.68 -3.56 29.89
N ALA A 129 11.96 -3.60 29.50
CA ALA A 129 13.05 -3.69 30.46
C ALA A 129 13.03 -2.41 31.32
N THR A 130 12.64 -2.57 32.58
CA THR A 130 12.79 -1.57 33.66
C THR A 130 14.26 -1.37 33.99
#